data_ac641b6107a564febbd72945bf559e08
#
_entry.id   ac641b6107a564febbd72945bf559e08
#
_cell.length_a   1.000
_cell.length_b   1.000
_cell.length_c   1.000
_cell.angle_alpha   90.00
_cell.angle_beta   90.00
_cell.angle_gamma   90.00
#
_symmetry.space_group_name_H-M   'P 1'
#
loop_
_entity.id
_entity.type
_entity.pdbx_description
1 polymer ?
#
loop_
_entity_poly.entity_id
_entity_poly.type
_entity_poly.pdbx_seq_one_letter_code
_entity_poly.pdbx_strand_id
1 'polypeptide(L)'
;MGDALEQTTAYLDSRSAADWLSFSLSPDRLALFSHTAALESAAKIVMADVGRGAIEICSLGSGDARKETMFTRLCADQIANSAQIRLYLLDISHTLLTEGYNHARQSLVKHKINVMAMHGNFHDLARYPLLEKQTKKKNEVRIITMLGNTLANLDNEVRFFRDTLSSCMPGDYFLADFTIAHAPADNKEEIERNDPALLTPVPNVIVNWLGGPLRRYCKELRDVEFSV
;
A
#
# COMPACT_ATOMS: atom_id res chain seq x y z
N MET A 1 -4.87 -31.08 -1.45
CA MET A 1 -4.48 -29.77 -0.92
C MET A 1 -4.12 -28.95 -2.13
N GLY A 2 -4.93 -27.96 -2.51
CA GLY A 2 -4.57 -27.04 -3.59
C GLY A 2 -3.51 -26.08 -3.04
N ASP A 3 -2.40 -25.97 -3.74
CA ASP A 3 -1.39 -24.94 -3.41
C ASP A 3 -2.04 -23.57 -3.67
N ALA A 4 -2.18 -22.76 -2.63
CA ALA A 4 -2.63 -21.40 -2.78
C ALA A 4 -1.57 -20.65 -3.62
N LEU A 5 -2.01 -19.98 -4.69
CA LEU A 5 -1.13 -19.09 -5.44
C LEU A 5 -0.71 -17.95 -4.52
N GLU A 6 0.59 -17.76 -4.37
CA GLU A 6 1.10 -16.60 -3.64
C GLU A 6 0.57 -15.32 -4.27
N GLN A 7 0.01 -14.42 -3.47
CA GLN A 7 -0.52 -13.14 -3.93
C GLN A 7 0.49 -12.32 -4.74
N THR A 8 1.78 -12.46 -4.44
CA THR A 8 2.86 -11.83 -5.18
C THR A 8 2.80 -12.11 -6.68
N THR A 9 2.30 -13.28 -7.10
CA THR A 9 2.17 -13.63 -8.53
C THR A 9 1.21 -12.73 -9.28
N ALA A 10 0.24 -12.12 -8.60
CA ALA A 10 -0.71 -11.19 -9.22
C ALA A 10 -0.08 -9.85 -9.63
N TYR A 11 1.13 -9.56 -9.19
CA TYR A 11 1.80 -8.28 -9.41
C TYR A 11 3.10 -8.36 -10.21
N LEU A 12 3.64 -9.56 -10.44
CA LEU A 12 4.98 -9.74 -11.00
C LEU A 12 5.08 -9.45 -12.49
N ASP A 13 4.06 -9.77 -13.26
CA ASP A 13 4.09 -9.50 -14.70
C ASP A 13 3.40 -8.17 -15.06
N SER A 14 3.82 -7.58 -16.18
CA SER A 14 3.33 -6.27 -16.61
C SER A 14 1.83 -6.24 -16.94
N ARG A 15 1.27 -7.36 -17.35
CA ARG A 15 -0.16 -7.46 -17.67
C ARG A 15 -1.01 -7.52 -16.41
N SER A 16 -0.60 -8.30 -15.40
CA SER A 16 -1.23 -8.30 -14.09
C SER A 16 -1.15 -6.94 -13.42
N ALA A 17 0.00 -6.27 -13.54
CA ALA A 17 0.15 -4.90 -13.05
C ALA A 17 -0.78 -3.91 -13.78
N ALA A 18 -0.97 -4.05 -15.09
CA ALA A 18 -1.92 -3.22 -15.85
C ALA A 18 -3.39 -3.48 -15.44
N ASP A 19 -3.75 -4.74 -15.22
CA ASP A 19 -5.08 -5.10 -14.72
C ASP A 19 -5.33 -4.50 -13.33
N TRP A 20 -4.30 -4.57 -12.45
CA TRP A 20 -4.37 -3.94 -11.13
C TRP A 20 -4.49 -2.40 -11.23
N LEU A 21 -3.72 -1.75 -12.10
CA LEU A 21 -3.83 -0.30 -12.33
C LEU A 21 -5.23 0.08 -12.82
N SER A 22 -5.80 -0.70 -13.73
CA SER A 22 -7.17 -0.49 -14.19
C SER A 22 -8.18 -0.59 -13.05
N PHE A 23 -7.99 -1.56 -12.15
CA PHE A 23 -8.79 -1.69 -10.93
C PHE A 23 -8.55 -0.52 -9.98
N SER A 24 -7.29 -0.14 -9.72
CA SER A 24 -6.95 0.93 -8.78
C SER A 24 -7.52 2.29 -9.17
N LEU A 25 -7.70 2.51 -10.46
CA LEU A 25 -8.26 3.74 -11.04
C LEU A 25 -9.77 3.68 -11.28
N SER A 26 -10.41 2.55 -11.03
CA SER A 26 -11.84 2.41 -11.23
C SER A 26 -12.64 3.28 -10.25
N PRO A 27 -13.79 3.85 -10.68
CA PRO A 27 -14.66 4.63 -9.80
C PRO A 27 -15.09 3.86 -8.57
N ASP A 28 -15.36 2.56 -8.72
CA ASP A 28 -15.80 1.68 -7.63
C ASP A 28 -14.75 1.60 -6.53
N ARG A 29 -13.47 1.41 -6.90
CA ARG A 29 -12.40 1.42 -5.93
C ARG A 29 -12.18 2.79 -5.29
N LEU A 30 -12.22 3.84 -6.08
CA LEU A 30 -12.04 5.19 -5.55
C LEU A 30 -13.13 5.54 -4.53
N ALA A 31 -14.36 5.07 -4.72
CA ALA A 31 -15.45 5.25 -3.77
C ALA A 31 -15.23 4.44 -2.47
N LEU A 32 -14.77 3.19 -2.60
CA LEU A 32 -14.59 2.29 -1.46
C LEU A 32 -13.35 2.62 -0.60
N PHE A 33 -12.29 3.14 -1.21
CA PHE A 33 -10.98 3.28 -0.56
C PHE A 33 -10.49 4.73 -0.42
N SER A 34 -11.36 5.73 -0.55
CA SER A 34 -11.02 7.13 -0.32
C SER A 34 -10.95 7.45 1.18
N HIS A 35 -9.88 7.05 1.84
CA HIS A 35 -9.65 7.31 3.27
C HIS A 35 -8.94 8.66 3.53
N THR A 36 -9.28 9.71 2.80
CA THR A 36 -8.63 11.01 2.91
C THR A 36 -8.63 11.55 4.34
N ALA A 37 -9.78 11.51 5.02
CA ALA A 37 -9.90 12.00 6.39
C ALA A 37 -9.04 11.21 7.40
N ALA A 38 -8.90 9.90 7.22
CA ALA A 38 -8.04 9.08 8.05
C ALA A 38 -6.56 9.41 7.84
N LEU A 39 -6.12 9.59 6.60
CA LEU A 39 -4.76 10.00 6.28
C LEU A 39 -4.45 11.42 6.79
N GLU A 40 -5.40 12.34 6.70
CA GLU A 40 -5.26 13.69 7.29
C GLU A 40 -5.08 13.62 8.81
N SER A 41 -5.87 12.81 9.49
CA SER A 41 -5.76 12.62 10.93
C SER A 41 -4.42 11.99 11.30
N ALA A 42 -3.99 10.96 10.58
CA ALA A 42 -2.70 10.31 10.78
C ALA A 42 -1.54 11.29 10.57
N ALA A 43 -1.57 12.10 9.50
CA ALA A 43 -0.56 13.11 9.24
C ALA A 43 -0.49 14.14 10.39
N LYS A 44 -1.62 14.63 10.90
CA LYS A 44 -1.66 15.56 12.03
C LYS A 44 -1.04 14.96 13.29
N ILE A 45 -1.37 13.71 13.62
CA ILE A 45 -0.85 13.03 14.82
C ILE A 45 0.67 12.90 14.71
N VAL A 46 1.16 12.36 13.60
CA VAL A 46 2.59 12.14 13.41
C VAL A 46 3.34 13.48 13.40
N MET A 47 2.84 14.49 12.69
CA MET A 47 3.48 15.77 12.55
C MET A 47 3.52 16.59 13.85
N ALA A 48 2.55 16.41 14.72
CA ALA A 48 2.56 17.03 16.05
C ALA A 48 3.75 16.54 16.89
N ASP A 49 4.19 15.30 16.68
CA ASP A 49 5.24 14.65 17.45
C ASP A 49 6.65 14.82 16.82
N VAL A 50 6.72 14.92 15.50
CA VAL A 50 7.99 15.00 14.74
C VAL A 50 8.73 16.34 14.94
N GLY A 51 8.00 17.42 15.20
CA GLY A 51 8.59 18.75 15.36
C GLY A 51 9.25 19.27 14.08
N ARG A 52 10.56 19.68 14.18
CA ARG A 52 11.33 20.27 13.06
C ARG A 52 12.35 19.31 12.44
N GLY A 53 12.24 18.02 12.72
CA GLY A 53 13.19 17.00 12.23
C GLY A 53 13.03 16.70 10.75
N ALA A 54 14.03 16.01 10.19
CA ALA A 54 13.90 15.40 8.87
C ALA A 54 12.97 14.17 8.95
N ILE A 55 12.21 13.93 7.87
CA ILE A 55 11.22 12.86 7.81
C ILE A 55 11.58 11.92 6.67
N GLU A 56 11.68 10.65 6.98
CA GLU A 56 11.75 9.56 6.01
C GLU A 56 10.43 8.81 5.99
N ILE A 57 9.76 8.78 4.85
CA ILE A 57 8.56 7.98 4.62
C ILE A 57 8.98 6.80 3.77
N CYS A 58 8.86 5.59 4.32
CA CYS A 58 9.22 4.33 3.65
C CYS A 58 7.95 3.54 3.38
N SER A 59 7.50 3.51 2.13
CA SER A 59 6.31 2.79 1.74
C SER A 59 6.62 1.37 1.31
N LEU A 60 5.93 0.41 1.89
CA LEU A 60 6.06 -1.02 1.64
C LEU A 60 4.86 -1.50 0.81
N GLY A 61 5.12 -2.03 -0.39
CA GLY A 61 4.07 -2.40 -1.34
C GLY A 61 3.35 -1.16 -1.87
N SER A 62 4.12 -0.20 -2.39
CA SER A 62 3.61 1.12 -2.74
C SER A 62 2.62 1.14 -3.92
N GLY A 63 2.59 0.11 -4.75
CA GLY A 63 1.71 0.05 -5.91
C GLY A 63 1.83 1.31 -6.79
N ASP A 64 0.70 1.98 -7.05
CA ASP A 64 0.62 3.24 -7.81
C ASP A 64 0.99 4.49 -6.98
N ALA A 65 1.36 4.33 -5.72
CA ALA A 65 1.80 5.34 -4.77
C ALA A 65 0.85 6.54 -4.56
N ARG A 66 -0.44 6.41 -4.86
CA ARG A 66 -1.40 7.53 -4.73
C ARG A 66 -1.66 7.89 -3.27
N LYS A 67 -1.85 6.90 -2.41
CA LYS A 67 -2.07 7.12 -0.97
C LYS A 67 -0.80 7.65 -0.29
N GLU A 68 0.33 7.08 -0.62
CA GLU A 68 1.65 7.49 -0.15
C GLU A 68 1.96 8.94 -0.53
N THR A 69 1.67 9.29 -1.78
CA THR A 69 1.83 10.66 -2.29
C THR A 69 0.92 11.64 -1.56
N MET A 70 -0.33 11.24 -1.33
CA MET A 70 -1.30 12.04 -0.58
C MET A 70 -0.84 12.24 0.87
N PHE A 71 -0.47 11.17 1.57
CA PHE A 71 0.03 11.24 2.94
C PHE A 71 1.28 12.11 3.05
N THR A 72 2.23 11.92 2.12
CA THR A 72 3.46 12.71 2.06
C THR A 72 3.18 14.19 1.86
N ARG A 73 2.23 14.54 1.00
CA ARG A 73 1.78 15.93 0.80
C ARG A 73 1.15 16.50 2.07
N LEU A 74 0.27 15.76 2.72
CA LEU A 74 -0.35 16.17 3.98
C LEU A 74 0.67 16.45 5.08
N CYS A 75 1.74 15.67 5.15
CA CYS A 75 2.87 15.94 6.04
C CYS A 75 3.63 17.21 5.62
N ALA A 76 3.88 17.38 4.32
CA ALA A 76 4.62 18.53 3.79
C ALA A 76 3.90 19.85 4.01
N ASP A 77 2.57 19.85 3.94
CA ASP A 77 1.75 21.05 4.17
C ASP A 77 1.79 21.54 5.63
N GLN A 78 2.29 20.72 6.55
CA GLN A 78 2.38 21.04 7.99
C GLN A 78 3.77 21.53 8.43
N ILE A 79 4.76 21.52 7.55
CA ILE A 79 6.13 21.93 7.87
C ILE A 79 6.60 23.09 7.00
N ALA A 80 7.41 23.96 7.59
CA ALA A 80 7.93 25.15 6.87
C ALA A 80 8.91 24.80 5.74
N ASN A 81 9.58 23.65 5.80
CA ASN A 81 10.56 23.22 4.81
C ASN A 81 10.34 21.74 4.43
N SER A 82 9.52 21.52 3.44
CA SER A 82 9.20 20.17 2.93
C SER A 82 10.39 19.47 2.25
N ALA A 83 11.48 20.18 1.92
CA ALA A 83 12.71 19.56 1.41
C ALA A 83 13.39 18.64 2.43
N GLN A 84 12.96 18.65 3.69
CA GLN A 84 13.40 17.71 4.72
C GLN A 84 12.66 16.36 4.65
N ILE A 85 11.66 16.22 3.79
CA ILE A 85 10.94 14.96 3.59
C ILE A 85 11.59 14.18 2.45
N ARG A 86 11.80 12.88 2.70
CA ARG A 86 12.21 11.89 1.71
C ARG A 86 11.14 10.82 1.62
N LEU A 87 10.73 10.46 0.41
CA LEU A 87 9.78 9.39 0.15
C LEU A 87 10.48 8.24 -0.56
N TYR A 88 10.48 7.08 0.07
CA TYR A 88 10.97 5.83 -0.48
C TYR A 88 9.80 4.93 -0.83
N LEU A 89 9.71 4.51 -2.07
CA LEU A 89 8.71 3.59 -2.57
C LEU A 89 9.36 2.23 -2.78
N LEU A 90 8.90 1.21 -2.10
CA LEU A 90 9.35 -0.17 -2.26
C LEU A 90 8.21 -1.03 -2.77
N ASP A 91 8.41 -1.68 -3.91
CA ASP A 91 7.44 -2.61 -4.47
C ASP A 91 8.13 -3.76 -5.20
N ILE A 92 7.49 -4.92 -5.18
CA ILE A 92 7.94 -6.12 -5.88
C ILE A 92 7.62 -6.06 -7.38
N SER A 93 6.62 -5.27 -7.76
CA SER A 93 6.23 -5.06 -9.16
C SER A 93 6.99 -3.88 -9.75
N HIS A 94 7.91 -4.15 -10.66
CA HIS A 94 8.64 -3.10 -11.36
C HIS A 94 7.71 -2.14 -12.12
N THR A 95 6.64 -2.67 -12.72
CA THR A 95 5.67 -1.86 -13.47
C THR A 95 4.91 -0.91 -12.56
N LEU A 96 4.35 -1.41 -11.45
CA LEU A 96 3.63 -0.58 -10.48
C LEU A 96 4.55 0.45 -9.85
N LEU A 97 5.75 0.04 -9.46
CA LEU A 97 6.74 0.94 -8.88
C LEU A 97 7.12 2.08 -9.84
N THR A 98 7.24 1.80 -11.13
CA THR A 98 7.54 2.82 -12.14
C THR A 98 6.40 3.83 -12.26
N GLU A 99 5.17 3.37 -12.32
CA GLU A 99 3.99 4.24 -12.37
C GLU A 99 3.85 5.05 -11.08
N GLY A 100 3.99 4.41 -9.93
CA GLY A 100 3.94 5.07 -8.62
C GLY A 100 5.03 6.14 -8.46
N TYR A 101 6.25 5.85 -8.89
CA TYR A 101 7.35 6.81 -8.87
C TYR A 101 7.08 8.03 -9.75
N ASN A 102 6.60 7.82 -10.97
CA ASN A 102 6.25 8.90 -11.89
C ASN A 102 5.12 9.76 -11.32
N HIS A 103 4.08 9.12 -10.79
CA HIS A 103 2.98 9.81 -10.12
C HIS A 103 3.46 10.66 -8.94
N ALA A 104 4.25 10.08 -8.04
CA ALA A 104 4.75 10.77 -6.85
C ALA A 104 5.66 11.95 -7.22
N ARG A 105 6.59 11.77 -8.16
CA ARG A 105 7.45 12.86 -8.63
C ARG A 105 6.67 14.04 -9.21
N GLN A 106 5.68 13.77 -10.05
CA GLN A 106 4.84 14.82 -10.64
C GLN A 106 4.00 15.56 -9.59
N SER A 107 3.39 14.81 -8.68
CA SER A 107 2.49 15.35 -7.67
C SER A 107 3.21 16.13 -6.58
N LEU A 108 4.44 15.75 -6.24
CA LEU A 108 5.23 16.33 -5.14
C LEU A 108 6.27 17.36 -5.60
N VAL A 109 6.34 17.67 -6.89
CA VAL A 109 7.35 18.58 -7.45
C VAL A 109 7.37 19.96 -6.78
N LYS A 110 6.20 20.49 -6.44
CA LYS A 110 6.07 21.81 -5.78
C LYS A 110 6.65 21.82 -4.36
N HIS A 111 6.65 20.69 -3.69
CA HIS A 111 7.18 20.52 -2.33
C HIS A 111 8.68 20.22 -2.29
N LYS A 112 9.33 20.06 -3.45
CA LYS A 112 10.77 19.72 -3.57
C LYS A 112 11.16 18.46 -2.78
N ILE A 113 10.23 17.53 -2.63
CA ILE A 113 10.43 16.26 -1.93
C ILE A 113 11.28 15.34 -2.79
N ASN A 114 12.28 14.72 -2.18
CA ASN A 114 13.06 13.70 -2.85
C ASN A 114 12.31 12.36 -2.84
N VAL A 115 11.98 11.85 -4.03
CA VAL A 115 11.31 10.56 -4.21
C VAL A 115 12.32 9.56 -4.76
N MET A 116 12.41 8.41 -4.11
CA MET A 116 13.26 7.29 -4.52
C MET A 116 12.43 6.02 -4.66
N ALA A 117 12.71 5.22 -5.68
CA ALA A 117 12.04 3.95 -5.93
C ALA A 117 13.04 2.80 -5.75
N MET A 118 12.60 1.74 -5.09
CA MET A 118 13.38 0.54 -4.84
C MET A 118 12.56 -0.68 -5.27
N HIS A 119 13.07 -1.40 -6.26
CA HIS A 119 12.45 -2.65 -6.67
C HIS A 119 12.92 -3.79 -5.77
N GLY A 120 11.97 -4.43 -5.08
CA GLY A 120 12.29 -5.53 -4.19
C GLY A 120 11.14 -6.00 -3.31
N ASN A 121 11.38 -7.08 -2.59
CA ASN A 121 10.41 -7.64 -1.66
C ASN A 121 10.59 -7.01 -0.27
N PHE A 122 9.54 -6.42 0.27
CA PHE A 122 9.60 -5.82 1.61
C PHE A 122 9.81 -6.83 2.75
N HIS A 123 9.59 -8.12 2.52
CA HIS A 123 9.97 -9.16 3.48
C HIS A 123 11.49 -9.25 3.69
N ASP A 124 12.26 -8.76 2.72
CA ASP A 124 13.72 -8.66 2.81
C ASP A 124 14.20 -7.29 3.34
N LEU A 125 13.34 -6.56 4.04
CA LEU A 125 13.55 -5.16 4.46
C LEU A 125 14.89 -4.96 5.18
N ALA A 126 15.31 -5.93 6.00
CA ALA A 126 16.58 -5.90 6.70
C ALA A 126 17.82 -5.87 5.78
N ARG A 127 17.65 -6.18 4.49
CA ARG A 127 18.72 -6.15 3.50
C ARG A 127 18.87 -4.78 2.81
N TYR A 128 17.92 -3.87 3.04
CA TYR A 128 17.97 -2.54 2.42
C TYR A 128 18.69 -1.55 3.33
N PRO A 129 19.82 -0.95 2.87
CA PRO A 129 20.63 -0.05 3.70
C PRO A 129 19.86 1.15 4.26
N LEU A 130 18.80 1.56 3.57
CA LEU A 130 17.95 2.70 3.99
C LEU A 130 17.26 2.49 5.33
N LEU A 131 17.08 1.24 5.74
CA LEU A 131 16.41 0.86 6.97
C LEU A 131 17.39 0.33 8.02
N GLU A 132 18.70 0.34 7.70
CA GLU A 132 19.71 0.02 8.69
C GLU A 132 19.65 1.02 9.86
N LYS A 133 19.72 0.47 11.06
CA LYS A 133 19.69 1.22 12.32
C LYS A 133 20.76 2.31 12.39
N GLN A 134 21.85 2.14 11.63
CA GLN A 134 23.02 3.05 11.64
C GLN A 134 22.83 4.31 10.79
N THR A 135 21.84 4.37 9.91
CA THR A 135 21.65 5.51 9.00
C THR A 135 20.77 6.62 9.57
N LYS A 136 20.02 6.34 10.66
CA LYS A 136 19.13 7.33 11.28
C LYS A 136 19.94 8.42 11.98
N LYS A 137 19.84 9.64 11.50
CA LYS A 137 20.47 10.80 12.14
C LYS A 137 19.70 11.21 13.40
N LYS A 138 20.40 11.81 14.36
CA LYS A 138 19.77 12.45 15.52
C LYS A 138 18.78 13.51 15.02
N ASN A 139 17.53 13.45 15.41
CA ASN A 139 16.39 14.27 14.97
C ASN A 139 15.78 13.89 13.61
N GLU A 140 15.99 12.67 13.14
CA GLU A 140 15.31 12.12 11.98
C GLU A 140 14.20 11.19 12.43
N VAL A 141 13.00 11.31 11.86
CA VAL A 141 11.86 10.46 12.13
C VAL A 141 11.57 9.62 10.91
N ARG A 142 11.42 8.34 11.11
CA ARG A 142 11.03 7.41 10.05
C ARG A 142 9.58 7.00 10.23
N ILE A 143 8.84 7.04 9.14
CA ILE A 143 7.46 6.59 9.05
C ILE A 143 7.43 5.46 8.04
N ILE A 144 7.18 4.25 8.50
CA ILE A 144 6.98 3.09 7.63
C ILE A 144 5.50 3.02 7.30
N THR A 145 5.15 3.07 6.02
CA THR A 145 3.76 3.02 5.59
C THR A 145 3.47 1.73 4.83
N MET A 146 2.31 1.16 5.05
CA MET A 146 1.77 0.02 4.33
C MET A 146 0.30 0.30 4.04
N LEU A 147 0.04 0.95 2.90
CA LEU A 147 -1.27 1.49 2.55
C LEU A 147 -1.94 0.67 1.44
N GLY A 148 -3.25 0.75 1.35
CA GLY A 148 -4.02 0.10 0.29
C GLY A 148 -4.36 -1.36 0.54
N ASN A 149 -4.65 -1.75 1.78
CA ASN A 149 -4.92 -3.13 2.20
C ASN A 149 -3.71 -4.08 2.12
N THR A 150 -2.53 -3.60 1.89
CA THR A 150 -1.33 -4.44 1.76
C THR A 150 -1.10 -5.29 3.01
N LEU A 151 -1.33 -4.73 4.21
CA LEU A 151 -1.18 -5.46 5.47
C LEU A 151 -2.19 -6.62 5.60
N ALA A 152 -3.45 -6.39 5.21
CA ALA A 152 -4.50 -7.41 5.28
C ALA A 152 -4.31 -8.54 4.26
N ASN A 153 -3.41 -8.36 3.31
CA ASN A 153 -3.09 -9.31 2.27
C ASN A 153 -1.80 -10.11 2.55
N LEU A 154 -1.25 -10.02 3.75
CA LEU A 154 -0.08 -10.81 4.13
C LEU A 154 -0.48 -12.24 4.47
N ASP A 155 0.34 -13.21 4.06
CA ASP A 155 0.12 -14.61 4.42
C ASP A 155 0.38 -14.87 5.92
N ASN A 156 1.22 -14.05 6.55
CA ASN A 156 1.57 -14.17 7.96
C ASN A 156 2.03 -12.83 8.54
N GLU A 157 1.08 -12.11 9.12
CA GLU A 157 1.30 -10.78 9.73
C GLU A 157 2.25 -10.88 10.94
N VAL A 158 2.14 -11.95 11.73
CA VAL A 158 3.01 -12.15 12.90
C VAL A 158 4.47 -12.25 12.48
N ARG A 159 4.75 -13.00 11.41
CA ARG A 159 6.08 -13.10 10.83
C ARG A 159 6.56 -11.74 10.31
N PHE A 160 5.69 -11.01 9.62
CA PHE A 160 6.00 -9.68 9.13
C PHE A 160 6.42 -8.74 10.27
N PHE A 161 5.62 -8.65 11.34
CA PHE A 161 5.94 -7.79 12.47
C PHE A 161 7.24 -8.21 13.18
N ARG A 162 7.44 -9.51 13.37
CA ARG A 162 8.63 -10.01 14.04
C ARG A 162 9.90 -9.86 13.21
N ASP A 163 9.87 -10.24 11.94
CA ASP A 163 11.07 -10.39 11.11
C ASP A 163 11.33 -9.15 10.26
N THR A 164 10.29 -8.57 9.66
CA THR A 164 10.41 -7.43 8.75
C THR A 164 10.54 -6.11 9.51
N LEU A 165 9.68 -5.89 10.50
CA LEU A 165 9.73 -4.66 11.30
C LEU A 165 10.72 -4.70 12.46
N SER A 166 11.49 -5.76 12.62
CA SER A 166 12.54 -5.85 13.65
C SER A 166 13.64 -4.80 13.50
N SER A 167 13.78 -4.21 12.32
CA SER A 167 14.70 -3.11 12.04
C SER A 167 14.18 -1.72 12.47
N CYS A 168 12.89 -1.61 12.83
CA CYS A 168 12.32 -0.38 13.36
C CYS A 168 12.97 -0.01 14.70
N MET A 169 13.14 1.29 14.91
CA MET A 169 13.75 1.82 16.13
C MET A 169 12.72 2.55 16.99
N PRO A 170 12.95 2.68 18.29
CA PRO A 170 12.15 3.56 19.13
C PRO A 170 12.04 4.97 18.50
N GLY A 171 10.79 5.46 18.38
CA GLY A 171 10.50 6.74 17.72
C GLY A 171 10.31 6.64 16.20
N ASP A 172 10.32 5.44 15.62
CA ASP A 172 9.77 5.20 14.29
C ASP A 172 8.26 4.99 14.40
N TYR A 173 7.53 5.37 13.34
CA TYR A 173 6.09 5.14 13.22
C TYR A 173 5.80 4.06 12.22
N PHE A 174 4.78 3.26 12.48
CA PHE A 174 4.19 2.35 11.51
C PHE A 174 2.76 2.78 11.23
N LEU A 175 2.45 3.07 9.98
CA LEU A 175 1.12 3.46 9.51
C LEU A 175 0.63 2.44 8.50
N ALA A 176 -0.46 1.77 8.82
CA ALA A 176 -1.14 0.88 7.89
C ALA A 176 -2.62 1.28 7.76
N ASP A 177 -3.19 1.07 6.59
CA ASP A 177 -4.62 1.09 6.39
C ASP A 177 -5.10 -0.28 5.89
N PHE A 178 -6.26 -0.68 6.36
CA PHE A 178 -6.92 -1.90 5.92
C PHE A 178 -8.42 -1.79 6.13
N THR A 179 -9.16 -2.48 5.29
CA THR A 179 -10.61 -2.57 5.42
C THR A 179 -10.94 -3.65 6.44
N ILE A 180 -11.72 -3.31 7.44
CA ILE A 180 -12.27 -4.28 8.38
C ILE A 180 -13.63 -4.69 7.82
N ALA A 181 -13.76 -5.93 7.40
CA ALA A 181 -15.08 -6.50 7.15
C ALA A 181 -15.81 -6.61 8.50
N HIS A 182 -17.04 -6.11 8.56
CA HIS A 182 -17.90 -6.47 9.68
C HIS A 182 -18.05 -7.99 9.69
N ALA A 183 -18.11 -8.58 10.89
CA ALA A 183 -18.38 -10.02 11.02
C ALA A 183 -19.55 -10.39 10.12
N PRO A 184 -19.45 -11.49 9.36
CA PRO A 184 -20.53 -11.87 8.48
C PRO A 184 -21.82 -11.94 9.29
N ALA A 185 -22.77 -11.12 8.92
CA ALA A 185 -24.11 -11.25 9.47
C ALA A 185 -24.58 -12.65 9.06
N ASP A 186 -25.07 -13.42 10.04
CA ASP A 186 -25.56 -14.79 9.80
C ASP A 186 -26.79 -14.80 8.87
N ASN A 187 -27.28 -13.64 8.48
CA ASN A 187 -28.39 -13.54 7.56
C ASN A 187 -28.16 -12.46 6.48
N LYS A 188 -28.63 -12.76 5.28
CA LYS A 188 -28.50 -11.91 4.10
C LYS A 188 -29.12 -10.50 4.29
N GLU A 189 -30.20 -10.40 5.03
CA GLU A 189 -30.91 -9.13 5.28
C GLU A 189 -30.07 -8.16 6.14
N GLU A 190 -29.24 -8.70 7.03
CA GLU A 190 -28.34 -7.89 7.88
C GLU A 190 -27.13 -7.43 7.07
N ILE A 191 -26.62 -8.25 6.15
CA ILE A 191 -25.58 -7.86 5.22
C ILE A 191 -26.10 -6.74 4.30
N GLU A 192 -27.30 -6.91 3.72
CA GLU A 192 -27.93 -5.91 2.84
C GLU A 192 -28.12 -4.56 3.55
N ARG A 193 -28.41 -4.60 4.84
CA ARG A 193 -28.62 -3.38 5.63
C ARG A 193 -27.33 -2.68 6.01
N ASN A 194 -26.29 -3.45 6.37
CA ASN A 194 -25.04 -2.91 6.92
C ASN A 194 -24.00 -2.62 5.85
N ASP A 195 -23.96 -3.40 4.78
CA ASP A 195 -23.05 -3.16 3.66
C ASP A 195 -23.61 -3.73 2.33
N PRO A 196 -24.53 -2.98 1.70
CA PRO A 196 -25.11 -3.42 0.43
C PRO A 196 -24.06 -3.61 -0.68
N ALA A 197 -22.85 -3.05 -0.54
CA ALA A 197 -21.77 -3.23 -1.51
C ALA A 197 -21.24 -4.66 -1.55
N LEU A 198 -21.38 -5.42 -0.46
CA LEU A 198 -21.01 -6.85 -0.42
C LEU A 198 -21.91 -7.75 -1.26
N LEU A 199 -23.08 -7.27 -1.64
CA LEU A 199 -24.04 -8.02 -2.47
C LEU A 199 -23.99 -7.65 -3.95
N THR A 200 -23.18 -6.65 -4.31
CA THR A 200 -22.99 -6.31 -5.72
C THR A 200 -22.11 -7.36 -6.39
N PRO A 201 -22.41 -7.75 -7.63
CA PRO A 201 -21.53 -8.62 -8.40
C PRO A 201 -20.11 -8.05 -8.41
N VAL A 202 -19.11 -8.91 -8.24
CA VAL A 202 -17.71 -8.49 -8.28
C VAL A 202 -17.45 -7.79 -9.62
N PRO A 203 -16.96 -6.53 -9.63
CA PRO A 203 -16.73 -5.82 -10.88
C PRO A 203 -15.79 -6.60 -11.80
N ASN A 204 -16.07 -6.60 -13.09
CA ASN A 204 -15.24 -7.31 -14.10
C ASN A 204 -13.75 -6.94 -14.02
N VAL A 205 -13.43 -5.72 -13.61
CA VAL A 205 -12.05 -5.28 -13.43
C VAL A 205 -11.34 -6.05 -12.31
N ILE A 206 -12.03 -6.38 -11.23
CA ILE A 206 -11.51 -7.23 -10.13
C ILE A 206 -11.35 -8.67 -10.62
N VAL A 207 -12.35 -9.20 -11.30
CA VAL A 207 -12.32 -10.55 -11.90
C VAL A 207 -11.15 -10.67 -12.88
N ASN A 208 -10.89 -9.65 -13.67
CA ASN A 208 -9.78 -9.62 -14.61
C ASN A 208 -8.44 -9.57 -13.91
N TRP A 209 -8.32 -8.75 -12.88
CA TRP A 209 -7.09 -8.63 -12.09
C TRP A 209 -6.78 -9.93 -11.34
N LEU A 210 -7.69 -10.43 -10.51
CA LEU A 210 -7.46 -11.65 -9.71
C LEU A 210 -7.41 -12.91 -10.58
N GLY A 211 -8.25 -13.01 -11.57
CA GLY A 211 -8.31 -14.16 -12.48
C GLY A 211 -7.27 -14.14 -13.60
N GLY A 212 -6.65 -12.99 -13.86
CA GLY A 212 -5.69 -12.83 -14.94
C GLY A 212 -4.49 -13.78 -14.82
N PRO A 213 -3.78 -13.83 -13.69
CA PRO A 213 -2.69 -14.77 -13.46
C PRO A 213 -3.12 -16.22 -13.61
N LEU A 214 -4.26 -16.60 -13.02
CA LEU A 214 -4.80 -17.96 -13.14
C LEU A 214 -5.03 -18.36 -14.59
N ARG A 215 -5.70 -17.51 -15.37
CA ARG A 215 -5.94 -17.76 -16.79
C ARG A 215 -4.67 -17.85 -17.64
N ARG A 216 -3.61 -17.11 -17.24
CA ARG A 216 -2.33 -17.11 -17.96
C ARG A 216 -1.47 -18.34 -17.67
N TYR A 217 -1.43 -18.75 -16.41
CA TYR A 217 -0.56 -19.84 -15.98
C TYR A 217 -1.24 -21.20 -15.94
N CYS A 218 -2.57 -21.24 -15.81
CA CYS A 218 -3.36 -22.46 -15.79
C CYS A 218 -4.24 -22.52 -17.04
N LYS A 219 -3.70 -22.98 -18.17
CA LYS A 219 -4.39 -23.06 -19.47
C LYS A 219 -5.66 -23.92 -19.45
N GLU A 220 -5.81 -24.78 -18.45
CA GLU A 220 -6.96 -25.68 -18.26
C GLU A 220 -8.13 -25.00 -17.52
N LEU A 221 -7.90 -23.86 -16.86
CA LEU A 221 -8.95 -23.11 -16.18
C LEU A 221 -9.62 -22.15 -17.14
N ARG A 222 -10.70 -22.62 -17.79
CA ARG A 222 -11.46 -21.80 -18.74
C ARG A 222 -12.47 -20.89 -18.05
N ASP A 223 -13.00 -21.32 -16.91
CA ASP A 223 -14.03 -20.59 -16.17
C ASP A 223 -13.60 -20.48 -14.71
N VAL A 224 -13.27 -19.27 -14.29
CA VAL A 224 -12.96 -18.95 -12.89
C VAL A 224 -14.14 -18.17 -12.35
N GLU A 225 -14.91 -18.80 -11.48
CA GLU A 225 -15.96 -18.14 -10.73
C GLU A 225 -15.36 -17.61 -9.42
N PHE A 226 -15.58 -16.34 -9.14
CA PHE A 226 -15.26 -15.73 -7.86
C PHE A 226 -16.55 -15.60 -7.05
N SER A 227 -16.58 -16.25 -5.90
CA SER A 227 -17.58 -16.00 -4.86
C SER A 227 -16.99 -15.09 -3.80
N VAL A 228 -17.73 -14.07 -3.43
CA VAL A 228 -17.42 -13.19 -2.28
C VAL A 228 -18.20 -13.70 -1.08
#